data_7cb5930dd3fe2b1e1816f68c11be6640
#
_entry.id   7cb5930dd3fe2b1e1816f68c11be6640
#
_cell.length_a   1.000
_cell.length_b   1.000
_cell.length_c   1.000
_cell.angle_alpha   90.00
_cell.angle_beta   90.00
_cell.angle_gamma   90.00
#
_symmetry.space_group_name_H-M   'P 1'
#
loop_
_entity.id
_entity.type
_entity.pdbx_description
1 polymer ?
#
loop_
_entity_poly.entity_id
_entity_poly.type
_entity_poly.pdbx_seq_one_letter_code
_entity_poly.pdbx_strand_id
1 'polypeptide(L)'
;FGAQNVIPETIDGPEGEQVNVTAIYPQDRSRRIEVTFASEEERTVLTSVTIRGEVSAWTGPGGLNLGDGIETVERLNGKPFTMSGFGWDYGGYVTDWQGGKLNQIAPGCRTTVRFNIPPDVHSEDAVLGEAPHSSTEPAMRKASAYVEEIQISWMQEHEY
;
A
#
# COMPACT_ATOMS: atom_id res chain seq x y z
N PHE A 1 18.33 6.77 -11.93
CA PHE A 1 17.15 7.64 -12.15
C PHE A 1 17.54 9.04 -12.64
N GLY A 2 18.77 9.50 -12.39
CA GLY A 2 19.21 10.87 -12.64
C GLY A 2 18.84 11.83 -11.50
N ALA A 3 19.78 12.71 -11.12
CA ALA A 3 19.64 13.58 -9.95
C ALA A 3 18.38 14.48 -10.02
N GLN A 4 18.00 14.92 -11.23
CA GLN A 4 16.81 15.74 -11.46
C GLN A 4 15.48 15.02 -11.17
N ASN A 5 15.51 13.69 -11.11
CA ASN A 5 14.33 12.85 -10.87
C ASN A 5 14.29 12.28 -9.44
N VAL A 6 15.17 12.71 -8.55
CA VAL A 6 15.26 12.22 -7.17
C VAL A 6 15.25 13.40 -6.23
N ILE A 7 14.10 13.70 -5.65
CA ILE A 7 13.84 14.94 -4.91
C ILE A 7 13.30 14.62 -3.51
N PRO A 8 13.86 15.20 -2.43
CA PRO A 8 13.25 15.15 -1.11
C PRO A 8 11.94 15.93 -1.10
N GLU A 9 10.89 15.34 -0.55
CA GLU A 9 9.58 15.95 -0.40
C GLU A 9 9.02 15.64 0.99
N THR A 10 8.07 16.46 1.43
CA THR A 10 7.23 16.18 2.59
C THR A 10 5.81 15.97 2.09
N ILE A 11 5.21 14.85 2.46
CA ILE A 11 3.85 14.48 2.08
C ILE A 11 2.95 14.39 3.30
N ASP A 12 1.64 14.52 3.09
CA ASP A 12 0.67 14.31 4.14
C ASP A 12 0.52 12.81 4.44
N GLY A 13 0.65 12.46 5.71
CA GLY A 13 0.39 11.14 6.26
C GLY A 13 -0.98 11.07 6.94
N PRO A 14 -1.31 9.91 7.53
CA PRO A 14 -2.52 9.75 8.34
C PRO A 14 -2.56 10.77 9.50
N GLU A 15 -3.76 11.10 9.97
CA GLU A 15 -3.98 12.00 11.12
C GLU A 15 -3.33 13.39 10.98
N GLY A 16 -3.01 13.81 9.75
CA GLY A 16 -2.36 15.10 9.49
C GLY A 16 -0.87 15.13 9.80
N GLU A 17 -0.26 13.97 9.99
CA GLU A 17 1.20 13.88 10.13
C GLU A 17 1.90 14.27 8.82
N GLN A 18 3.11 14.80 8.96
CA GLN A 18 3.97 15.10 7.83
C GLN A 18 5.06 14.03 7.72
N VAL A 19 5.15 13.39 6.56
CA VAL A 19 6.10 12.31 6.30
C VAL A 19 7.14 12.77 5.27
N ASN A 20 8.40 12.67 5.64
CA ASN A 20 9.50 12.95 4.71
C ASN A 20 9.75 11.73 3.83
N VAL A 21 9.79 11.95 2.52
CA VAL A 21 10.07 10.92 1.51
C VAL A 21 11.11 11.43 0.52
N THR A 22 11.77 10.52 -0.14
CA THR A 22 12.51 10.83 -1.37
C THR A 22 11.65 10.38 -2.54
N ALA A 23 11.12 11.33 -3.31
CA ALA A 23 10.34 11.05 -4.50
C ALA A 23 11.25 10.78 -5.70
N ILE A 24 11.01 9.67 -6.37
CA ILE A 24 11.63 9.31 -7.65
C ILE A 24 10.59 9.58 -8.73
N TYR A 25 10.97 10.30 -9.78
CA TYR A 25 10.08 10.81 -10.83
C TYR A 25 8.88 11.61 -10.29
N PRO A 26 9.11 12.67 -9.49
CA PRO A 26 8.04 13.38 -8.79
C PRO A 26 7.00 14.02 -9.73
N GLN A 27 7.38 14.35 -10.97
CA GLN A 27 6.52 14.99 -11.95
C GLN A 27 5.83 13.99 -12.90
N ASP A 28 6.16 12.71 -12.84
CA ASP A 28 5.56 11.67 -13.68
C ASP A 28 4.74 10.71 -12.81
N ARG A 29 3.43 10.90 -12.78
CA ARG A 29 2.51 10.11 -11.96
C ARG A 29 2.60 8.61 -12.24
N SER A 30 2.88 8.22 -13.48
CA SER A 30 2.96 6.81 -13.87
C SER A 30 4.24 6.13 -13.39
N ARG A 31 5.30 6.89 -13.14
CA ARG A 31 6.61 6.38 -12.70
C ARG A 31 6.99 6.80 -11.27
N ARG A 32 6.17 7.61 -10.61
CA ARG A 32 6.45 8.08 -9.25
C ARG A 32 6.61 6.92 -8.28
N ILE A 33 7.69 6.96 -7.52
CA ILE A 33 7.97 6.10 -6.37
C ILE A 33 8.31 6.99 -5.19
N GLU A 34 7.88 6.63 -4.01
CA GLU A 34 8.24 7.27 -2.75
C GLU A 34 9.11 6.31 -1.95
N VAL A 35 10.25 6.80 -1.51
CA VAL A 35 11.24 6.03 -0.76
C VAL A 35 11.42 6.66 0.60
N THR A 36 11.41 5.86 1.66
CA THR A 36 11.74 6.31 3.02
C THR A 36 13.03 5.67 3.51
N PHE A 37 13.73 6.39 4.35
CA PHE A 37 14.98 5.97 4.97
C PHE A 37 14.86 6.00 6.49
N ALA A 38 15.67 5.21 7.17
CA ALA A 38 15.79 5.23 8.63
C ALA A 38 16.28 6.59 9.15
N SER A 39 17.12 7.27 8.37
CA SER A 39 17.57 8.64 8.58
C SER A 39 17.48 9.40 7.26
N GLU A 40 16.67 10.45 7.23
CA GLU A 40 16.56 11.32 6.05
C GLU A 40 17.83 12.13 5.78
N GLU A 41 18.63 12.36 6.79
CA GLU A 41 19.92 13.06 6.65
C GLU A 41 20.95 12.16 6.00
N GLU A 42 21.11 10.94 6.48
CA GLU A 42 22.13 10.00 6.00
C GLU A 42 21.73 9.28 4.72
N ARG A 43 20.44 8.91 4.58
CA ARG A 43 19.85 8.17 3.44
C ARG A 43 20.63 6.91 3.05
N THR A 44 21.13 6.21 4.05
CA THR A 44 21.96 5.02 3.86
C THR A 44 21.16 3.73 4.02
N VAL A 45 20.09 3.75 4.84
CA VAL A 45 19.28 2.59 5.17
C VAL A 45 17.86 2.80 4.68
N LEU A 46 17.49 2.08 3.63
CA LEU A 46 16.16 2.06 3.07
C LEU A 46 15.18 1.34 4.01
N THR A 47 14.03 1.95 4.31
CA THR A 47 12.98 1.34 5.14
C THR A 47 11.74 0.95 4.37
N SER A 48 11.35 1.74 3.37
CA SER A 48 10.23 1.35 2.50
C SER A 48 10.32 1.96 1.10
N VAL A 49 9.59 1.34 0.19
CA VAL A 49 9.29 1.83 -1.15
C VAL A 49 7.79 1.76 -1.35
N THR A 50 7.19 2.87 -1.78
CA THR A 50 5.75 2.98 -1.94
C THR A 50 5.41 3.49 -3.35
N ILE A 51 4.44 2.85 -3.99
CA ILE A 51 3.75 3.36 -5.17
C ILE A 51 2.29 3.60 -4.80
N ARG A 52 1.73 4.74 -5.22
CA ARG A 52 0.35 5.11 -4.92
C ARG A 52 -0.29 5.92 -6.03
N GLY A 53 -1.61 5.99 -6.03
CA GLY A 53 -2.42 6.75 -6.97
C GLY A 53 -3.28 5.86 -7.85
N GLU A 54 -3.64 6.38 -9.02
CA GLU A 54 -4.55 5.69 -9.94
C GLU A 54 -3.81 4.83 -10.98
N VAL A 55 -2.61 5.21 -11.33
CA VAL A 55 -1.83 4.59 -12.42
C VAL A 55 -0.37 4.42 -12.01
N SER A 56 0.21 3.28 -12.32
CA SER A 56 1.65 3.08 -12.20
C SER A 56 2.17 2.21 -13.33
N ALA A 57 3.36 2.53 -13.83
CA ALA A 57 4.14 1.67 -14.72
C ALA A 57 4.87 0.55 -13.95
N TRP A 58 4.89 0.63 -12.63
CA TRP A 58 5.53 -0.33 -11.77
C TRP A 58 4.56 -1.43 -11.37
N THR A 59 5.05 -2.65 -11.39
CA THR A 59 4.34 -3.83 -10.87
C THR A 59 4.94 -4.21 -9.52
N GLY A 60 4.09 -4.41 -8.54
CA GLY A 60 4.49 -4.83 -7.21
C GLY A 60 4.75 -6.34 -7.11
N PRO A 61 5.05 -6.82 -5.89
CA PRO A 61 5.33 -8.22 -5.64
C PRO A 61 4.18 -9.14 -6.07
N GLY A 62 4.52 -10.30 -6.60
CA GLY A 62 3.55 -11.31 -7.02
C GLY A 62 2.68 -10.90 -8.22
N GLY A 63 2.98 -9.77 -8.87
CA GLY A 63 2.21 -9.24 -9.98
C GLY A 63 1.12 -8.25 -9.57
N LEU A 64 1.17 -7.71 -8.34
CA LEU A 64 0.28 -6.65 -7.86
C LEU A 64 0.41 -5.38 -8.70
N ASN A 65 -0.73 -4.77 -9.03
CA ASN A 65 -0.78 -3.49 -9.70
C ASN A 65 -1.74 -2.54 -8.98
N LEU A 66 -1.50 -1.24 -9.11
CA LEU A 66 -2.52 -0.25 -8.75
C LEU A 66 -3.76 -0.49 -9.61
N GLY A 67 -4.93 -0.39 -9.00
CA GLY A 67 -6.21 -0.66 -9.65
C GLY A 67 -6.70 -2.11 -9.53
N ASP A 68 -5.90 -3.04 -9.05
CA ASP A 68 -6.35 -4.43 -8.82
C ASP A 68 -7.50 -4.47 -7.80
N GLY A 69 -8.54 -5.24 -8.11
CA GLY A 69 -9.64 -5.49 -7.18
C GLY A 69 -9.31 -6.55 -6.12
N ILE A 70 -10.14 -6.62 -5.08
CA ILE A 70 -9.99 -7.56 -3.96
C ILE A 70 -9.81 -9.01 -4.44
N GLU A 71 -10.61 -9.47 -5.40
CA GLU A 71 -10.53 -10.84 -5.92
C GLU A 71 -9.23 -11.14 -6.64
N THR A 72 -8.68 -10.14 -7.35
CA THR A 72 -7.37 -10.28 -8.01
C THR A 72 -6.27 -10.42 -6.98
N VAL A 73 -6.28 -9.57 -5.95
CA VAL A 73 -5.29 -9.61 -4.87
C VAL A 73 -5.39 -10.92 -4.08
N GLU A 74 -6.61 -11.41 -3.79
CA GLU A 74 -6.83 -12.70 -3.14
C GLU A 74 -6.24 -13.86 -3.95
N ARG A 75 -6.44 -13.84 -5.27
CA ARG A 75 -5.85 -14.84 -6.18
C ARG A 75 -4.32 -14.78 -6.18
N LEU A 76 -3.72 -13.59 -6.19
CA LEU A 76 -2.26 -13.42 -6.12
C LEU A 76 -1.71 -13.87 -4.78
N ASN A 77 -2.42 -13.59 -3.69
CA ASN A 77 -2.07 -14.06 -2.35
C ASN A 77 -2.22 -15.59 -2.21
N GLY A 78 -3.12 -16.19 -2.99
CA GLY A 78 -3.44 -17.63 -2.94
C GLY A 78 -4.32 -18.04 -1.76
N LYS A 79 -4.76 -17.09 -0.96
CA LYS A 79 -5.65 -17.25 0.20
C LYS A 79 -6.47 -15.98 0.42
N PRO A 80 -7.64 -16.08 1.09
CA PRO A 80 -8.32 -14.92 1.66
C PRO A 80 -7.38 -14.13 2.58
N PHE A 81 -7.64 -12.86 2.74
CA PHE A 81 -6.92 -11.98 3.65
C PHE A 81 -7.89 -11.15 4.50
N THR A 82 -7.38 -10.56 5.56
CA THR A 82 -8.12 -9.63 6.41
C THR A 82 -7.67 -8.21 6.13
N MET A 83 -8.62 -7.29 6.11
CA MET A 83 -8.38 -5.87 5.90
C MET A 83 -9.27 -5.02 6.81
N SER A 84 -8.88 -3.79 7.08
CA SER A 84 -9.72 -2.82 7.78
C SER A 84 -10.84 -2.31 6.86
N GLY A 85 -11.96 -1.88 7.47
CA GLY A 85 -13.01 -1.18 6.74
C GLY A 85 -12.55 0.18 6.20
N PHE A 86 -13.43 0.84 5.46
CA PHE A 86 -13.14 2.10 4.75
C PHE A 86 -13.63 3.33 5.52
N GLY A 87 -13.31 4.52 5.00
CA GLY A 87 -13.88 5.79 5.44
C GLY A 87 -13.19 6.41 6.66
N TRP A 88 -11.96 6.03 6.97
CA TRP A 88 -11.14 6.61 8.02
C TRP A 88 -9.65 6.56 7.64
N ASP A 89 -8.78 7.22 8.40
CA ASP A 89 -7.38 7.47 8.01
C ASP A 89 -6.56 6.20 7.73
N TYR A 90 -6.84 5.12 8.47
CA TYR A 90 -6.20 3.82 8.27
C TYR A 90 -7.13 2.81 7.58
N GLY A 91 -8.17 3.29 6.90
CA GLY A 91 -9.11 2.44 6.18
C GLY A 91 -8.51 1.79 4.94
N GLY A 92 -9.00 0.58 4.63
CA GLY A 92 -8.65 -0.16 3.42
C GLY A 92 -7.31 -0.90 3.45
N TYR A 93 -6.55 -0.85 4.54
CA TYR A 93 -5.28 -1.58 4.65
C TYR A 93 -5.51 -3.09 4.87
N VAL A 94 -4.73 -3.91 4.16
CA VAL A 94 -4.61 -5.33 4.47
C VAL A 94 -3.87 -5.46 5.80
N THR A 95 -4.52 -6.09 6.78
CA THR A 95 -4.00 -6.25 8.13
C THR A 95 -3.40 -7.64 8.38
N ASP A 96 -3.85 -8.65 7.65
CA ASP A 96 -3.33 -10.00 7.74
C ASP A 96 -3.51 -10.75 6.41
N TRP A 97 -2.41 -11.20 5.83
CA TRP A 97 -2.39 -12.02 4.61
C TRP A 97 -2.75 -13.49 4.83
N GLN A 98 -3.03 -13.89 6.07
CA GLN A 98 -3.37 -15.28 6.46
C GLN A 98 -2.31 -16.31 6.04
N GLY A 99 -1.04 -15.89 6.05
CA GLY A 99 0.08 -16.73 5.59
C GLY A 99 0.07 -17.01 4.08
N GLY A 100 -0.57 -16.14 3.29
CA GLY A 100 -0.53 -16.20 1.83
C GLY A 100 0.79 -15.72 1.25
N LYS A 101 0.93 -15.81 -0.07
CA LYS A 101 2.17 -15.53 -0.82
C LYS A 101 2.64 -14.08 -0.70
N LEU A 102 1.72 -13.14 -0.45
CA LEU A 102 2.02 -11.71 -0.33
C LEU A 102 2.47 -11.32 1.09
N ASN A 103 2.37 -12.23 2.07
CA ASN A 103 2.76 -11.96 3.44
C ASN A 103 4.25 -11.65 3.59
N GLN A 104 5.08 -12.46 2.93
CA GLN A 104 6.52 -12.31 2.98
C GLN A 104 7.13 -12.67 1.62
N ILE A 105 7.51 -11.66 0.87
CA ILE A 105 8.06 -11.80 -0.49
C ILE A 105 9.54 -12.18 -0.52
N ALA A 106 10.26 -11.86 0.56
CA ALA A 106 11.64 -12.22 0.82
C ALA A 106 11.90 -12.15 2.33
N PRO A 107 12.98 -12.75 2.86
CA PRO A 107 13.35 -12.60 4.26
C PRO A 107 13.43 -11.12 4.66
N GLY A 108 12.73 -10.74 5.73
CA GLY A 108 12.67 -9.36 6.22
C GLY A 108 11.81 -8.39 5.39
N CYS A 109 11.32 -8.78 4.21
CA CYS A 109 10.47 -7.95 3.37
C CYS A 109 8.98 -8.23 3.60
N ARG A 110 8.20 -7.17 3.79
CA ARG A 110 6.73 -7.21 3.91
C ARG A 110 6.07 -6.42 2.82
N THR A 111 4.92 -6.90 2.35
CA THR A 111 4.03 -6.17 1.44
C THR A 111 2.85 -5.63 2.24
N THR A 112 2.61 -4.33 2.10
CA THR A 112 1.40 -3.67 2.59
C THR A 112 0.61 -3.18 1.39
N VAL A 113 -0.69 -3.40 1.40
CA VAL A 113 -1.62 -2.94 0.35
C VAL A 113 -2.73 -2.16 1.00
N ARG A 114 -3.08 -1.03 0.39
CA ARG A 114 -4.26 -0.25 0.74
C ARG A 114 -5.23 -0.23 -0.43
N PHE A 115 -6.48 -0.51 -0.12
CA PHE A 115 -7.60 -0.36 -1.04
C PHE A 115 -8.34 0.95 -0.80
N ASN A 116 -8.95 1.47 -1.85
CA ASN A 116 -9.92 2.55 -1.76
C ASN A 116 -11.20 2.16 -2.52
N ILE A 117 -12.29 2.84 -2.21
CA ILE A 117 -13.59 2.68 -2.89
C ILE A 117 -13.73 3.81 -3.91
N PRO A 118 -14.19 3.53 -5.15
CA PRO A 118 -14.49 4.58 -6.11
C PRO A 118 -15.50 5.59 -5.53
N PRO A 119 -15.33 6.90 -5.75
CA PRO A 119 -16.15 7.93 -5.13
C PRO A 119 -17.63 7.91 -5.57
N ASP A 120 -17.93 7.27 -6.69
CA ASP A 120 -19.27 7.11 -7.26
C ASP A 120 -19.97 5.82 -6.80
N VAL A 121 -19.29 4.97 -6.03
CA VAL A 121 -19.85 3.73 -5.48
C VAL A 121 -20.37 3.98 -4.07
N HIS A 122 -21.67 3.76 -3.88
CA HIS A 122 -22.25 3.70 -2.54
C HIS A 122 -21.86 2.38 -1.88
N SER A 123 -20.98 2.44 -0.89
CA SER A 123 -20.67 1.28 -0.05
C SER A 123 -21.72 1.10 1.03
N GLU A 124 -21.95 -0.15 1.41
CA GLU A 124 -22.78 -0.46 2.55
C GLU A 124 -22.11 0.03 3.84
N ASP A 125 -22.86 0.55 4.80
CA ASP A 125 -22.32 1.00 6.10
C ASP A 125 -21.54 -0.11 6.82
N ALA A 126 -21.89 -1.38 6.52
CA ALA A 126 -21.20 -2.54 7.07
C ALA A 126 -19.71 -2.65 6.74
N VAL A 127 -19.22 -1.99 5.68
CA VAL A 127 -17.81 -2.03 5.29
C VAL A 127 -17.05 -0.77 5.72
N LEU A 128 -17.72 0.14 6.42
CA LEU A 128 -17.11 1.37 6.93
C LEU A 128 -16.58 1.18 8.35
N GLY A 129 -15.56 1.98 8.70
CA GLY A 129 -14.98 2.03 10.04
C GLY A 129 -13.83 1.05 10.26
N GLU A 130 -13.47 0.86 11.52
CA GLU A 130 -12.24 0.18 11.93
C GLU A 130 -12.34 -1.35 11.98
N ALA A 131 -13.55 -1.89 11.89
CA ALA A 131 -13.77 -3.33 12.03
C ALA A 131 -12.95 -4.12 10.99
N PRO A 132 -12.39 -5.28 11.37
CA PRO A 132 -11.72 -6.17 10.43
C PRO A 132 -12.75 -6.90 9.55
N HIS A 133 -12.42 -7.03 8.27
CA HIS A 133 -13.23 -7.70 7.26
C HIS A 133 -12.42 -8.76 6.52
N SER A 134 -13.06 -9.86 6.18
CA SER A 134 -12.48 -10.84 5.26
C SER A 134 -12.65 -10.38 3.80
N SER A 135 -11.63 -10.63 2.98
CA SER A 135 -11.70 -10.42 1.51
C SER A 135 -12.84 -11.21 0.84
N THR A 136 -13.37 -12.23 1.51
CA THR A 136 -14.47 -13.06 1.01
C THR A 136 -15.86 -12.52 1.33
N GLU A 137 -15.97 -11.49 2.18
CA GLU A 137 -17.26 -10.92 2.54
C GLU A 137 -17.98 -10.32 1.33
N PRO A 138 -19.25 -10.66 1.09
CA PRO A 138 -20.00 -10.15 -0.06
C PRO A 138 -20.06 -8.62 -0.12
N ALA A 139 -20.21 -7.96 1.03
CA ALA A 139 -20.23 -6.49 1.11
C ALA A 139 -18.90 -5.87 0.68
N MET A 140 -17.76 -6.46 1.09
CA MET A 140 -16.44 -6.02 0.66
C MET A 140 -16.25 -6.16 -0.85
N ARG A 141 -16.70 -7.25 -1.44
CA ARG A 141 -16.62 -7.48 -2.90
C ARG A 141 -17.52 -6.55 -3.70
N LYS A 142 -18.71 -6.21 -3.19
CA LYS A 142 -19.62 -5.25 -3.82
C LYS A 142 -19.11 -3.81 -3.77
N ALA A 143 -18.24 -3.48 -2.83
CA ALA A 143 -17.68 -2.14 -2.70
C ALA A 143 -16.83 -1.71 -3.90
N SER A 144 -16.50 -2.61 -4.82
CA SER A 144 -15.65 -2.35 -6.00
C SER A 144 -14.31 -1.72 -5.65
N ALA A 145 -13.78 -2.07 -4.46
CA ALA A 145 -12.53 -1.53 -3.97
C ALA A 145 -11.37 -1.92 -4.88
N TYR A 146 -10.44 -1.00 -5.03
CA TYR A 146 -9.25 -1.16 -5.85
C TYR A 146 -8.00 -0.78 -5.07
N VAL A 147 -6.87 -1.38 -5.42
CA VAL A 147 -5.56 -1.07 -4.84
C VAL A 147 -5.16 0.35 -5.23
N GLU A 148 -5.01 1.24 -4.25
CA GLU A 148 -4.51 2.59 -4.44
C GLU A 148 -3.06 2.78 -3.97
N GLU A 149 -2.57 1.86 -3.12
CA GLU A 149 -1.21 1.93 -2.59
C GLU A 149 -0.62 0.53 -2.42
N ILE A 150 0.62 0.38 -2.83
CA ILE A 150 1.45 -0.79 -2.58
C ILE A 150 2.74 -0.32 -1.95
N GLN A 151 3.05 -0.83 -0.77
CA GLN A 151 4.29 -0.55 -0.06
C GLN A 151 5.06 -1.85 0.19
N ILE A 152 6.36 -1.80 -0.03
CA ILE A 152 7.31 -2.81 0.40
C ILE A 152 8.13 -2.19 1.52
N SER A 153 8.19 -2.85 2.66
CA SER A 153 8.99 -2.41 3.80
C SER A 153 9.96 -3.50 4.25
N TRP A 154 11.09 -3.07 4.78
CA TRP A 154 12.12 -3.94 5.35
C TRP A 154 12.12 -3.79 6.86
N MET A 155 12.03 -4.92 7.55
CA MET A 155 12.22 -4.93 9.00
C MET A 155 13.69 -4.67 9.28
N GLN A 156 13.97 -3.64 10.08
CA GLN A 156 15.30 -3.46 10.65
C GLN A 156 15.49 -4.60 11.66
N GLU A 157 16.48 -5.46 11.42
CA GLU A 157 16.96 -6.34 12.48
C GLU A 157 17.58 -5.43 13.55
N HIS A 158 16.91 -5.25 14.66
CA HIS A 158 17.56 -4.68 15.84
C HIS A 158 18.55 -5.74 16.32
N GLU A 159 19.84 -5.50 16.06
CA GLU A 159 20.89 -6.20 16.79
C GLU A 159 20.75 -5.83 18.27
N TYR A 160 20.40 -6.82 19.08
CA TYR A 160 20.45 -6.72 20.54
C TYR A 160 21.86 -6.95 21.02
#